data_eeb48358fd94b74812a2f488eba2e613
#
_entry.id   eeb48358fd94b74812a2f488eba2e613
#
_cell.length_a   1.000
_cell.length_b   1.000
_cell.length_c   1.000
_cell.angle_alpha   90.00
_cell.angle_beta   90.00
_cell.angle_gamma   90.00
#
_symmetry.space_group_name_H-M   'P 1'
#
loop_
_entity.id
_entity.type
_entity.pdbx_description
1 polymer ?
#
loop_
_entity_poly.entity_id
_entity_poly.type
_entity_poly.pdbx_seq_one_letter_code
_entity_poly.pdbx_strand_id
1 'polypeptide(L)'
;MPHITKAGMEAWEIQLPPISEQKIIAEKLDTLLAQVESTKARLEQIPQILKRFRQAVLGAAVSGKLTEDWRDNSSLSGWIEGKLGEFIKKPSYGTSSKSNKEGLIPVLRMGNLQGGKLDWTDLVYTSDTIEIEKYKLEYNDVLFNRTNSPELVGKTAIYKSEQPAIYAGYLIRVQCLPDLNPDYLNYHLNSILGRQYCYSVKSDGVSQSNINAQKLIAYPITVPPFPEQHEIVRRVEQLFAYADTIEKQVNNALARVNNLTQSILAKAFRGELTAQWRAENPELISGENSAAALLEKIKAERAASGGKKASRKKS
;
A
#
# COMPACT_ATOMS: atom_id res chain seq x y z
N MET A 1 -20.08 19.01 9.07
CA MET A 1 -19.83 19.77 7.83
C MET A 1 -20.91 20.84 7.72
N PRO A 2 -20.59 22.09 7.40
CA PRO A 2 -21.62 23.11 7.17
C PRO A 2 -22.48 22.71 5.97
N HIS A 3 -23.80 22.75 6.14
CA HIS A 3 -24.73 22.46 5.05
C HIS A 3 -24.86 23.67 4.13
N ILE A 4 -24.65 23.45 2.83
CA ILE A 4 -24.92 24.47 1.81
C ILE A 4 -26.44 24.57 1.64
N THR A 5 -27.02 25.74 1.97
CA THR A 5 -28.44 25.99 1.79
C THR A 5 -28.75 26.43 0.36
N LYS A 6 -30.02 26.26 -0.08
CA LYS A 6 -30.48 26.72 -1.39
C LYS A 6 -30.22 28.23 -1.58
N ALA A 7 -30.51 29.03 -0.57
CA ALA A 7 -30.25 30.46 -0.58
C ALA A 7 -28.75 30.81 -0.73
N GLY A 8 -27.88 30.03 -0.08
CA GLY A 8 -26.42 30.19 -0.23
C GLY A 8 -25.92 29.87 -1.64
N MET A 9 -26.50 28.85 -2.30
CA MET A 9 -26.17 28.57 -3.70
C MET A 9 -26.71 29.65 -4.67
N GLU A 10 -27.91 30.15 -4.43
CA GLU A 10 -28.53 31.21 -5.26
C GLU A 10 -27.82 32.57 -5.13
N ALA A 11 -27.16 32.83 -4.01
CA ALA A 11 -26.37 34.03 -3.75
C ALA A 11 -24.91 33.95 -4.26
N TRP A 12 -24.49 32.80 -4.81
CA TRP A 12 -23.12 32.64 -5.28
C TRP A 12 -22.89 33.34 -6.59
N GLU A 13 -21.96 34.28 -6.61
CA GLU A 13 -21.56 35.02 -7.81
C GLU A 13 -20.53 34.22 -8.61
N ILE A 14 -20.79 34.03 -9.90
CA ILE A 14 -19.88 33.36 -10.83
C ILE A 14 -19.57 34.31 -12.00
N GLN A 15 -18.35 34.25 -12.50
CA GLN A 15 -17.98 34.92 -13.76
C GLN A 15 -18.51 34.07 -14.92
N LEU A 16 -19.35 34.68 -15.76
CA LEU A 16 -19.93 34.02 -16.93
C LEU A 16 -19.11 34.37 -18.17
N PRO A 17 -18.37 33.43 -18.78
CA PRO A 17 -17.68 33.68 -20.06
C PRO A 17 -18.67 33.71 -21.24
N PRO A 18 -18.28 34.29 -22.39
CA PRO A 18 -19.03 34.18 -23.65
C PRO A 18 -19.31 32.74 -24.04
N ILE A 19 -20.42 32.46 -24.74
CA ILE A 19 -20.84 31.07 -25.04
C ILE A 19 -19.81 30.30 -25.88
N SER A 20 -19.09 31.00 -26.79
CA SER A 20 -18.01 30.42 -27.57
C SER A 20 -16.84 29.97 -26.66
N GLU A 21 -16.49 30.80 -25.69
CA GLU A 21 -15.42 30.48 -24.73
C GLU A 21 -15.81 29.35 -23.79
N GLN A 22 -17.10 29.28 -23.37
CA GLN A 22 -17.61 28.18 -22.55
C GLN A 22 -17.38 26.81 -23.21
N LYS A 23 -17.60 26.72 -24.54
CA LYS A 23 -17.33 25.47 -25.30
C LYS A 23 -15.86 25.10 -25.27
N ILE A 24 -14.96 26.07 -25.50
CA ILE A 24 -13.51 25.84 -25.47
C ILE A 24 -13.03 25.44 -24.06
N ILE A 25 -13.60 26.08 -23.03
CA ILE A 25 -13.31 25.68 -21.62
C ILE A 25 -13.73 24.22 -21.40
N ALA A 26 -14.93 23.83 -21.82
CA ALA A 26 -15.44 22.47 -21.65
C ALA A 26 -14.55 21.43 -22.39
N GLU A 27 -14.22 21.66 -23.65
CA GLU A 27 -13.36 20.79 -24.45
C GLU A 27 -11.95 20.65 -23.85
N LYS A 28 -11.36 21.75 -23.38
CA LYS A 28 -10.06 21.71 -22.70
C LYS A 28 -10.12 20.97 -21.36
N LEU A 29 -11.19 21.19 -20.59
CA LEU A 29 -11.42 20.48 -19.33
C LEU A 29 -11.56 18.97 -19.55
N ASP A 30 -12.41 18.56 -20.50
CA ASP A 30 -12.62 17.15 -20.83
C ASP A 30 -11.28 16.48 -21.21
N THR A 31 -10.49 17.15 -22.05
CA THR A 31 -9.18 16.63 -22.47
C THR A 31 -8.20 16.51 -21.29
N LEU A 32 -8.06 17.56 -20.49
CA LEU A 32 -7.10 17.61 -19.38
C LEU A 32 -7.51 16.66 -18.24
N LEU A 33 -8.80 16.62 -17.91
CA LEU A 33 -9.30 15.73 -16.86
C LEU A 33 -9.19 14.26 -17.27
N ALA A 34 -9.45 13.91 -18.53
CA ALA A 34 -9.23 12.56 -19.05
C ALA A 34 -7.75 12.13 -18.96
N GLN A 35 -6.81 13.04 -19.24
CA GLN A 35 -5.37 12.76 -19.08
C GLN A 35 -4.99 12.56 -17.62
N VAL A 36 -5.54 13.35 -16.69
CA VAL A 36 -5.34 13.20 -15.25
C VAL A 36 -5.85 11.84 -14.76
N GLU A 37 -7.08 11.48 -15.12
CA GLU A 37 -7.68 10.18 -14.74
C GLU A 37 -6.89 8.99 -15.31
N SER A 38 -6.47 9.05 -16.58
CA SER A 38 -5.64 8.00 -17.19
C SER A 38 -4.30 7.84 -16.46
N THR A 39 -3.66 8.95 -16.11
CA THR A 39 -2.39 8.95 -15.37
C THR A 39 -2.57 8.38 -13.97
N LYS A 40 -3.62 8.80 -13.26
CA LYS A 40 -3.97 8.31 -11.93
C LYS A 40 -4.21 6.79 -11.95
N ALA A 41 -5.03 6.30 -12.88
CA ALA A 41 -5.32 4.88 -13.02
C ALA A 41 -4.05 4.03 -13.25
N ARG A 42 -3.09 4.53 -14.04
CA ARG A 42 -1.79 3.85 -14.24
C ARG A 42 -0.96 3.82 -12.97
N LEU A 43 -0.87 4.94 -12.25
CA LEU A 43 -0.13 5.01 -10.98
C LEU A 43 -0.73 4.09 -9.91
N GLU A 44 -2.05 3.98 -9.83
CA GLU A 44 -2.78 3.13 -8.89
C GLU A 44 -2.55 1.62 -9.14
N GLN A 45 -2.11 1.21 -10.33
CA GLN A 45 -1.75 -0.17 -10.61
C GLN A 45 -0.36 -0.57 -10.11
N ILE A 46 0.56 0.39 -9.94
CA ILE A 46 1.96 0.12 -9.62
C ILE A 46 2.13 -0.63 -8.28
N PRO A 47 1.42 -0.33 -7.18
CA PRO A 47 1.53 -1.09 -5.93
C PRO A 47 1.30 -2.59 -6.12
N GLN A 48 0.32 -2.98 -6.96
CA GLN A 48 0.08 -4.40 -7.26
C GLN A 48 1.21 -5.02 -8.08
N ILE A 49 1.80 -4.26 -9.00
CA ILE A 49 2.98 -4.70 -9.78
C ILE A 49 4.17 -4.90 -8.83
N LEU A 50 4.43 -3.95 -7.93
CA LEU A 50 5.50 -4.06 -6.94
C LEU A 50 5.31 -5.24 -5.98
N LYS A 51 4.07 -5.53 -5.59
CA LYS A 51 3.76 -6.72 -4.79
C LYS A 51 4.13 -8.01 -5.54
N ARG A 52 3.77 -8.12 -6.83
CA ARG A 52 4.14 -9.26 -7.67
C ARG A 52 5.64 -9.34 -7.88
N PHE A 53 6.30 -8.22 -8.10
CA PHE A 53 7.76 -8.14 -8.22
C PHE A 53 8.46 -8.68 -6.97
N ARG A 54 8.09 -8.21 -5.76
CA ARG A 54 8.66 -8.72 -4.50
C ARG A 54 8.45 -10.24 -4.37
N GLN A 55 7.29 -10.77 -4.74
CA GLN A 55 7.03 -12.22 -4.72
C GLN A 55 7.88 -12.99 -5.76
N ALA A 56 8.07 -12.43 -6.95
CA ALA A 56 8.94 -13.03 -7.98
C ALA A 56 10.41 -13.05 -7.53
N VAL A 57 10.89 -11.98 -6.88
CA VAL A 57 12.23 -11.92 -6.29
C VAL A 57 12.42 -13.00 -5.23
N LEU A 58 11.45 -13.15 -4.30
CA LEU A 58 11.50 -14.22 -3.29
C LEU A 58 11.47 -15.60 -3.94
N GLY A 59 10.64 -15.81 -4.96
CA GLY A 59 10.63 -17.07 -5.71
C GLY A 59 11.95 -17.38 -6.39
N ALA A 60 12.61 -16.40 -7.00
CA ALA A 60 13.92 -16.54 -7.61
C ALA A 60 15.02 -16.82 -6.54
N ALA A 61 14.90 -16.18 -5.37
CA ALA A 61 15.83 -16.39 -4.26
C ALA A 61 15.83 -17.84 -3.76
N VAL A 62 14.64 -18.40 -3.52
CA VAL A 62 14.50 -19.76 -2.94
C VAL A 62 14.65 -20.89 -3.96
N SER A 63 14.59 -20.58 -5.26
CA SER A 63 14.83 -21.54 -6.35
C SER A 63 16.28 -21.54 -6.88
N GLY A 64 17.15 -20.67 -6.32
CA GLY A 64 18.52 -20.51 -6.76
C GLY A 64 18.70 -19.71 -8.08
N LYS A 65 17.61 -19.26 -8.73
CA LYS A 65 17.69 -18.46 -9.95
C LYS A 65 18.31 -17.08 -9.72
N LEU A 66 18.13 -16.53 -8.52
CA LEU A 66 18.65 -15.20 -8.19
C LEU A 66 20.17 -15.14 -8.15
N THR A 67 20.84 -16.28 -7.92
CA THR A 67 22.30 -16.42 -7.80
C THR A 67 22.91 -17.38 -8.84
N GLU A 68 22.18 -17.66 -9.92
CA GLU A 68 22.64 -18.57 -10.96
C GLU A 68 23.97 -18.11 -11.59
N ASP A 69 24.09 -16.83 -11.91
CA ASP A 69 25.31 -16.19 -12.41
C ASP A 69 26.45 -16.17 -11.37
N TRP A 70 26.16 -16.10 -10.10
CA TRP A 70 27.12 -16.16 -9.00
C TRP A 70 27.74 -17.56 -8.86
N ARG A 71 26.98 -18.60 -9.22
CA ARG A 71 27.44 -20.00 -9.25
C ARG A 71 28.08 -20.43 -10.56
N ASP A 72 28.42 -19.53 -11.46
CA ASP A 72 28.93 -19.84 -12.81
C ASP A 72 28.02 -20.83 -13.58
N ASN A 73 26.69 -20.58 -13.53
CA ASN A 73 25.66 -21.41 -14.19
C ASN A 73 25.65 -22.89 -13.75
N SER A 74 26.27 -23.20 -12.65
CA SER A 74 26.31 -24.56 -12.17
C SER A 74 24.97 -25.00 -11.50
N SER A 75 24.83 -26.30 -11.37
CA SER A 75 23.76 -26.93 -10.61
C SER A 75 23.66 -26.36 -9.18
N LEU A 76 22.56 -26.64 -8.47
CA LEU A 76 22.39 -26.32 -7.04
C LEU A 76 23.32 -27.19 -6.16
N SER A 77 24.58 -27.31 -6.55
CA SER A 77 25.56 -28.10 -5.83
C SER A 77 25.80 -27.51 -4.44
N GLY A 78 25.69 -28.35 -3.43
CA GLY A 78 25.83 -27.96 -2.03
C GLY A 78 24.55 -27.39 -1.40
N TRP A 79 23.44 -27.29 -2.13
CA TRP A 79 22.13 -27.02 -1.53
C TRP A 79 21.63 -28.27 -0.80
N ILE A 80 21.19 -28.12 0.44
CA ILE A 80 20.73 -29.20 1.31
C ILE A 80 19.20 -29.11 1.40
N GLU A 81 18.52 -30.20 1.05
CA GLU A 81 17.09 -30.35 1.30
C GLU A 81 16.87 -30.98 2.67
N GLY A 82 15.96 -30.43 3.45
CA GLY A 82 15.65 -30.94 4.79
C GLY A 82 14.36 -30.33 5.35
N LYS A 83 14.11 -30.59 6.62
CA LYS A 83 13.02 -29.97 7.37
C LYS A 83 13.54 -28.80 8.18
N LEU A 84 12.77 -27.74 8.31
CA LEU A 84 13.16 -26.55 9.05
C LEU A 84 13.67 -26.87 10.47
N GLY A 85 13.07 -27.85 11.13
CA GLY A 85 13.51 -28.29 12.46
C GLY A 85 14.96 -28.74 12.58
N GLU A 86 15.61 -29.08 11.46
CA GLU A 86 17.04 -29.50 11.42
C GLU A 86 17.99 -28.28 11.45
N PHE A 87 17.49 -27.08 11.11
CA PHE A 87 18.26 -25.85 10.95
C PHE A 87 17.96 -24.79 12.00
N ILE A 88 17.09 -25.08 12.98
CA ILE A 88 16.66 -24.10 14.00
C ILE A 88 16.73 -24.70 15.40
N LYS A 89 16.85 -23.83 16.42
CA LYS A 89 16.62 -24.23 17.82
C LYS A 89 15.14 -24.56 18.02
N LYS A 90 14.81 -25.21 19.14
CA LYS A 90 13.42 -25.52 19.50
C LYS A 90 12.58 -24.23 19.49
N PRO A 91 11.56 -24.13 18.63
CA PRO A 91 10.74 -22.89 18.56
C PRO A 91 9.93 -22.70 19.84
N SER A 92 9.67 -21.45 20.19
CA SER A 92 8.94 -21.09 21.41
C SER A 92 7.73 -20.20 21.11
N TYR A 93 6.64 -20.41 21.85
CA TYR A 93 5.46 -19.56 21.81
C TYR A 93 5.67 -18.33 22.68
N GLY A 94 5.04 -17.23 22.31
CA GLY A 94 5.06 -15.98 23.10
C GLY A 94 4.11 -15.98 24.28
N THR A 95 4.01 -14.83 24.93
CA THR A 95 3.18 -14.64 26.12
C THR A 95 1.68 -14.73 25.82
N SER A 96 0.94 -15.38 26.73
CA SER A 96 -0.53 -15.35 26.76
C SER A 96 -1.08 -14.26 27.72
N SER A 97 -0.20 -13.55 28.42
CA SER A 97 -0.59 -12.49 29.33
C SER A 97 -1.21 -11.31 28.61
N LYS A 98 -2.14 -10.62 29.29
CA LYS A 98 -2.85 -9.47 28.73
C LYS A 98 -1.90 -8.28 28.61
N SER A 99 -1.85 -7.67 27.43
CA SER A 99 -1.10 -6.46 27.18
C SER A 99 -1.93 -5.20 27.45
N ASN A 100 -1.27 -4.08 27.73
CA ASN A 100 -1.84 -2.78 28.04
C ASN A 100 -1.51 -1.75 26.95
N LYS A 101 -2.17 -0.59 26.96
CA LYS A 101 -1.84 0.52 26.06
C LYS A 101 -0.49 1.18 26.38
N GLU A 102 -0.05 1.05 27.62
CA GLU A 102 1.21 1.61 28.15
C GLU A 102 1.95 0.55 28.97
N GLY A 103 3.27 0.65 29.05
CA GLY A 103 4.13 -0.25 29.80
C GLY A 103 5.60 -0.04 29.50
N LEU A 104 6.45 -0.87 30.07
CA LEU A 104 7.91 -0.75 29.97
C LEU A 104 8.44 -1.10 28.59
N ILE A 105 7.94 -2.19 27.99
CA ILE A 105 8.37 -2.63 26.65
C ILE A 105 7.18 -3.08 25.78
N PRO A 106 7.31 -2.99 24.45
CA PRO A 106 6.27 -3.43 23.53
C PRO A 106 6.14 -4.96 23.49
N VAL A 107 4.91 -5.41 23.26
CA VAL A 107 4.53 -6.79 22.97
C VAL A 107 4.14 -6.87 21.51
N LEU A 108 4.96 -7.49 20.68
CA LEU A 108 4.70 -7.66 19.27
C LEU A 108 3.56 -8.66 19.03
N ARG A 109 2.62 -8.29 18.17
CA ARG A 109 1.45 -9.09 17.84
C ARG A 109 1.43 -9.41 16.34
N MET A 110 0.47 -10.24 15.91
CA MET A 110 0.29 -10.63 14.52
C MET A 110 0.15 -9.44 13.55
N GLY A 111 -0.42 -8.31 14.00
CA GLY A 111 -0.54 -7.06 13.22
C GLY A 111 0.79 -6.37 12.94
N ASN A 112 1.79 -6.59 13.81
CA ASN A 112 3.11 -5.98 13.66
C ASN A 112 4.00 -6.68 12.63
N LEU A 113 3.60 -7.82 12.06
CA LEU A 113 4.35 -8.52 11.01
C LEU A 113 3.84 -8.08 9.64
N GLN A 114 4.61 -7.24 8.93
CA GLN A 114 4.23 -6.66 7.65
C GLN A 114 5.38 -6.76 6.63
N GLY A 115 5.12 -7.44 5.50
CA GLY A 115 6.09 -7.51 4.39
C GLY A 115 7.46 -8.12 4.74
N GLY A 116 7.53 -9.01 5.73
CA GLY A 116 8.79 -9.60 6.22
C GLY A 116 9.54 -8.73 7.23
N LYS A 117 9.01 -7.56 7.57
CA LYS A 117 9.57 -6.59 8.55
C LYS A 117 8.60 -6.38 9.70
N LEU A 118 9.09 -5.81 10.81
CA LEU A 118 8.26 -5.41 11.94
C LEU A 118 7.72 -3.99 11.73
N ASP A 119 6.42 -3.85 11.92
CA ASP A 119 5.73 -2.56 12.00
C ASP A 119 5.57 -2.14 13.47
N TRP A 120 6.12 -1.01 13.82
CA TRP A 120 6.17 -0.44 15.16
C TRP A 120 5.12 0.66 15.40
N THR A 121 4.12 0.78 14.54
CA THR A 121 3.16 1.89 14.61
C THR A 121 2.01 1.64 15.59
N ASP A 122 1.48 0.41 15.68
CA ASP A 122 0.39 0.02 16.59
C ASP A 122 0.91 -0.95 17.64
N LEU A 123 1.38 -0.42 18.76
CA LEU A 123 1.99 -1.20 19.83
C LEU A 123 1.09 -1.32 21.04
N VAL A 124 1.21 -2.45 21.72
CA VAL A 124 0.75 -2.67 23.08
C VAL A 124 1.95 -3.04 23.94
N TYR A 125 1.83 -2.93 25.25
CA TYR A 125 2.96 -2.95 26.17
C TYR A 125 2.71 -3.89 27.35
N THR A 126 3.82 -4.23 28.02
CA THR A 126 3.80 -4.88 29.34
C THR A 126 4.82 -4.26 30.28
N SER A 127 4.53 -4.35 31.58
CA SER A 127 5.48 -4.01 32.65
C SER A 127 5.79 -5.22 33.54
N ASP A 128 5.31 -6.43 33.16
CA ASP A 128 5.60 -7.65 33.87
C ASP A 128 7.05 -8.09 33.60
N THR A 129 7.90 -7.94 34.61
CA THR A 129 9.34 -8.24 34.50
C THR A 129 9.62 -9.71 34.28
N ILE A 130 8.76 -10.61 34.77
CA ILE A 130 8.90 -12.07 34.57
C ILE A 130 8.62 -12.42 33.11
N GLU A 131 7.54 -11.86 32.54
CA GLU A 131 7.18 -12.04 31.13
C GLU A 131 8.25 -11.41 30.23
N ILE A 132 8.77 -10.26 30.58
CA ILE A 132 9.84 -9.57 29.86
C ILE A 132 11.07 -10.45 29.75
N GLU A 133 11.57 -10.96 30.86
CA GLU A 133 12.77 -11.79 30.87
C GLU A 133 12.57 -13.10 30.09
N LYS A 134 11.40 -13.72 30.23
CA LYS A 134 11.08 -15.00 29.60
C LYS A 134 10.93 -14.94 28.09
N TYR A 135 10.35 -13.85 27.56
CA TYR A 135 9.97 -13.72 26.17
C TYR A 135 10.73 -12.63 25.41
N LYS A 136 11.81 -12.11 25.99
CA LYS A 136 12.69 -11.14 25.36
C LYS A 136 13.18 -11.64 24.00
N LEU A 137 13.07 -10.78 22.99
CA LEU A 137 13.58 -11.04 21.66
C LEU A 137 15.06 -10.72 21.56
N GLU A 138 15.76 -11.53 20.78
CA GLU A 138 17.15 -11.32 20.41
C GLU A 138 17.25 -10.90 18.95
N TYR A 139 18.29 -10.14 18.62
CA TYR A 139 18.56 -9.71 17.25
C TYR A 139 18.63 -10.95 16.33
N ASN A 140 17.97 -10.89 15.17
CA ASN A 140 17.81 -11.99 14.21
C ASN A 140 16.77 -13.06 14.60
N ASP A 141 16.00 -12.91 15.67
CA ASP A 141 14.85 -13.78 15.90
C ASP A 141 13.83 -13.63 14.76
N VAL A 142 13.39 -14.72 14.18
CA VAL A 142 12.30 -14.74 13.18
C VAL A 142 10.99 -15.04 13.89
N LEU A 143 10.00 -14.15 13.72
CA LEU A 143 8.67 -14.32 14.28
C LEU A 143 7.73 -14.88 13.21
N PHE A 144 7.08 -15.99 13.52
CA PHE A 144 6.11 -16.66 12.66
C PHE A 144 4.69 -16.48 13.21
N ASN A 145 3.79 -15.98 12.41
CA ASN A 145 2.39 -15.77 12.77
C ASN A 145 1.62 -17.10 12.67
N ARG A 146 1.41 -17.72 13.83
CA ARG A 146 0.77 -19.05 13.93
C ARG A 146 -0.75 -19.01 13.88
N THR A 147 -1.39 -17.87 14.17
CA THR A 147 -2.85 -17.75 14.27
C THR A 147 -3.30 -16.46 13.61
N ASN A 148 -4.09 -16.57 12.53
CA ASN A 148 -4.65 -15.42 11.82
C ASN A 148 -5.79 -15.89 10.89
N SER A 149 -6.33 -14.98 10.05
CA SER A 149 -7.20 -15.38 8.95
C SER A 149 -6.49 -16.37 8.01
N PRO A 150 -7.25 -17.18 7.25
CA PRO A 150 -6.68 -18.19 6.35
C PRO A 150 -5.63 -17.65 5.36
N GLU A 151 -5.76 -16.38 4.94
CA GLU A 151 -4.85 -15.73 3.99
C GLU A 151 -3.59 -15.18 4.64
N LEU A 152 -3.65 -14.88 5.94
CA LEU A 152 -2.60 -14.17 6.67
C LEU A 152 -1.78 -15.06 7.62
N VAL A 153 -2.28 -16.25 7.96
CA VAL A 153 -1.52 -17.23 8.78
C VAL A 153 -0.23 -17.61 8.07
N GLY A 154 0.85 -17.74 8.82
CA GLY A 154 2.18 -18.05 8.26
C GLY A 154 3.00 -16.84 7.79
N LYS A 155 2.53 -15.60 7.98
CA LYS A 155 3.40 -14.43 7.80
C LYS A 155 4.59 -14.50 8.74
N THR A 156 5.75 -14.02 8.28
CA THR A 156 6.93 -13.89 9.13
C THR A 156 7.50 -12.48 9.07
N ALA A 157 8.24 -12.12 10.09
CA ALA A 157 9.07 -10.94 10.15
C ALA A 157 10.30 -11.23 11.01
N ILE A 158 11.40 -10.54 10.71
CA ILE A 158 12.65 -10.66 11.45
C ILE A 158 12.83 -9.49 12.41
N TYR A 159 13.30 -9.79 13.62
CA TYR A 159 13.59 -8.77 14.63
C TYR A 159 15.00 -8.23 14.42
N LYS A 160 15.09 -6.99 13.94
CA LYS A 160 16.34 -6.26 13.63
C LYS A 160 16.44 -4.96 14.44
N SER A 161 15.83 -4.91 15.62
CA SER A 161 15.78 -3.70 16.43
C SER A 161 16.66 -3.82 17.68
N GLU A 162 17.21 -2.70 18.12
CA GLU A 162 17.84 -2.56 19.43
C GLU A 162 16.82 -2.25 20.53
N GLN A 163 15.60 -1.80 20.15
CA GLN A 163 14.53 -1.54 21.10
C GLN A 163 14.05 -2.87 21.70
N PRO A 164 14.16 -3.10 23.02
CA PRO A 164 13.68 -4.32 23.65
C PRO A 164 12.20 -4.57 23.37
N ALA A 165 11.84 -5.82 23.07
CA ALA A 165 10.46 -6.24 22.84
C ALA A 165 10.26 -7.70 23.26
N ILE A 166 9.01 -8.05 23.58
CA ILE A 166 8.55 -9.43 23.69
C ILE A 166 7.48 -9.69 22.61
N TYR A 167 6.97 -10.92 22.52
CA TYR A 167 6.00 -11.32 21.51
C TYR A 167 4.83 -12.09 22.12
N ALA A 168 3.65 -11.91 21.52
CA ALA A 168 2.40 -12.53 21.96
C ALA A 168 2.30 -14.01 21.56
N GLY A 169 1.46 -14.78 22.24
CA GLY A 169 1.25 -16.22 22.03
C GLY A 169 0.68 -16.60 20.64
N TYR A 170 0.23 -15.63 19.86
CA TYR A 170 -0.13 -15.80 18.45
C TYR A 170 1.08 -15.89 17.51
N LEU A 171 2.29 -15.69 18.05
CA LEU A 171 3.55 -15.80 17.33
C LEU A 171 4.38 -16.97 17.88
N ILE A 172 5.19 -17.53 17.00
CA ILE A 172 6.26 -18.50 17.31
C ILE A 172 7.59 -17.82 17.01
N ARG A 173 8.49 -17.79 18.00
CA ARG A 173 9.88 -17.37 17.81
C ARG A 173 10.69 -18.52 17.23
N VAL A 174 11.45 -18.24 16.19
CA VAL A 174 12.36 -19.15 15.52
C VAL A 174 13.77 -18.58 15.57
N GLN A 175 14.71 -19.32 16.13
CA GLN A 175 16.13 -19.00 16.20
C GLN A 175 16.89 -19.95 15.29
N CYS A 176 17.62 -19.41 14.32
CA CYS A 176 18.41 -20.20 13.38
C CYS A 176 19.64 -20.79 14.06
N LEU A 177 20.05 -21.97 13.60
CA LEU A 177 21.38 -22.53 13.86
C LEU A 177 22.40 -21.84 12.92
N PRO A 178 23.72 -21.96 13.19
CA PRO A 178 24.77 -21.23 12.46
C PRO A 178 24.76 -21.39 10.94
N ASP A 179 24.27 -22.52 10.44
CA ASP A 179 24.24 -22.84 9.00
C ASP A 179 23.04 -22.23 8.25
N LEU A 180 22.08 -21.60 8.96
CA LEU A 180 20.92 -20.97 8.37
C LEU A 180 20.90 -19.47 8.66
N ASN A 181 20.98 -18.64 7.60
CA ASN A 181 20.85 -17.19 7.70
C ASN A 181 19.39 -16.81 8.01
N PRO A 182 19.13 -16.02 9.07
CA PRO A 182 17.77 -15.64 9.48
C PRO A 182 17.00 -14.80 8.43
N ASP A 183 17.68 -13.96 7.67
CA ASP A 183 17.06 -13.21 6.58
C ASP A 183 16.64 -14.12 5.43
N TYR A 184 17.52 -15.09 5.07
CA TYR A 184 17.17 -16.12 4.09
C TYR A 184 15.94 -16.94 4.54
N LEU A 185 15.89 -17.37 5.80
CA LEU A 185 14.72 -18.05 6.35
C LEU A 185 13.47 -17.19 6.25
N ASN A 186 13.55 -15.92 6.63
CA ASN A 186 12.43 -15.00 6.56
C ASN A 186 11.93 -14.84 5.11
N TYR A 187 12.83 -14.75 4.14
CA TYR A 187 12.48 -14.71 2.71
C TYR A 187 11.85 -16.03 2.24
N HIS A 188 12.40 -17.15 2.66
CA HIS A 188 11.89 -18.47 2.29
C HIS A 188 10.45 -18.69 2.78
N LEU A 189 10.17 -18.36 4.05
CA LEU A 189 8.83 -18.48 4.64
C LEU A 189 7.81 -17.49 4.03
N ASN A 190 8.24 -16.30 3.59
CA ASN A 190 7.38 -15.32 2.92
C ASN A 190 7.29 -15.53 1.39
N SER A 191 8.05 -16.47 0.82
CA SER A 191 7.96 -16.84 -0.59
C SER A 191 6.65 -17.55 -0.92
N ILE A 192 6.38 -17.74 -2.21
CA ILE A 192 5.21 -18.50 -2.65
C ILE A 192 5.22 -19.94 -2.12
N LEU A 193 6.39 -20.58 -2.01
CA LEU A 193 6.53 -21.93 -1.47
C LEU A 193 6.14 -21.98 0.00
N GLY A 194 6.64 -21.05 0.82
CA GLY A 194 6.29 -20.94 2.23
C GLY A 194 4.79 -20.68 2.43
N ARG A 195 4.21 -19.81 1.60
CA ARG A 195 2.77 -19.50 1.64
C ARG A 195 1.90 -20.71 1.25
N GLN A 196 2.28 -21.43 0.20
CA GLN A 196 1.59 -22.63 -0.23
C GLN A 196 1.64 -23.72 0.83
N TYR A 197 2.80 -23.96 1.45
CA TYR A 197 2.92 -24.88 2.57
C TYR A 197 2.01 -24.49 3.73
N CYS A 198 2.06 -23.24 4.18
CA CYS A 198 1.20 -22.74 5.26
C CYS A 198 -0.28 -22.98 4.95
N TYR A 199 -0.69 -22.72 3.71
CA TYR A 199 -2.07 -22.94 3.27
C TYR A 199 -2.47 -24.42 3.30
N SER A 200 -1.56 -25.32 2.93
CA SER A 200 -1.82 -26.77 2.89
C SER A 200 -1.90 -27.42 4.27
N VAL A 201 -1.15 -26.89 5.27
CA VAL A 201 -1.06 -27.51 6.61
C VAL A 201 -1.88 -26.81 7.69
N LYS A 202 -2.42 -25.59 7.40
CA LYS A 202 -3.22 -24.87 8.39
C LYS A 202 -4.43 -25.68 8.85
N SER A 203 -4.80 -25.50 10.11
CA SER A 203 -6.07 -26.01 10.65
C SER A 203 -7.04 -24.85 10.72
N ASP A 204 -8.18 -24.98 10.06
CA ASP A 204 -9.19 -23.93 10.02
C ASP A 204 -10.15 -24.05 11.23
N GLY A 205 -10.35 -22.92 11.91
CA GLY A 205 -11.41 -22.72 12.90
C GLY A 205 -12.53 -21.82 12.32
N VAL A 206 -13.48 -21.40 13.15
CA VAL A 206 -14.64 -20.60 12.70
C VAL A 206 -14.22 -19.27 12.05
N SER A 207 -13.22 -18.58 12.61
CA SER A 207 -12.78 -17.25 12.15
C SER A 207 -11.28 -17.14 11.92
N GLN A 208 -10.50 -18.13 12.31
CA GLN A 208 -9.05 -18.11 12.28
C GLN A 208 -8.50 -19.47 11.90
N SER A 209 -7.35 -19.45 11.22
CA SER A 209 -6.53 -20.63 10.95
C SER A 209 -5.33 -20.66 11.88
N ASN A 210 -4.82 -21.88 12.15
CA ASN A 210 -3.69 -22.10 13.04
C ASN A 210 -2.65 -23.05 12.43
N ILE A 211 -1.38 -22.73 12.66
CA ILE A 211 -0.23 -23.57 12.34
C ILE A 211 0.61 -23.69 13.62
N ASN A 212 0.67 -24.87 14.20
CA ASN A 212 1.47 -25.12 15.42
C ASN A 212 2.96 -25.31 15.13
N ALA A 213 3.78 -25.34 16.18
CA ALA A 213 5.23 -25.52 16.05
C ALA A 213 5.61 -26.83 15.37
N GLN A 214 4.84 -27.92 15.56
CA GLN A 214 5.12 -29.20 14.89
C GLN A 214 4.98 -29.10 13.37
N LYS A 215 3.94 -28.41 12.89
CA LYS A 215 3.78 -28.12 11.48
C LYS A 215 4.87 -27.20 10.94
N LEU A 216 5.31 -26.22 11.74
CA LEU A 216 6.38 -25.31 11.35
C LEU A 216 7.73 -26.02 11.23
N ILE A 217 8.13 -26.86 12.18
CA ILE A 217 9.41 -27.63 12.11
C ILE A 217 9.42 -28.66 10.98
N ALA A 218 8.24 -29.13 10.54
CA ALA A 218 8.10 -30.04 9.41
C ALA A 218 8.15 -29.36 8.04
N TYR A 219 8.29 -28.02 8.00
CA TYR A 219 8.37 -27.25 6.77
C TYR A 219 9.56 -27.71 5.91
N PRO A 220 9.35 -28.12 4.66
CA PRO A 220 10.44 -28.48 3.76
C PRO A 220 11.19 -27.22 3.34
N ILE A 221 12.49 -27.21 3.56
CA ILE A 221 13.36 -26.09 3.20
C ILE A 221 14.57 -26.59 2.43
N THR A 222 15.00 -25.83 1.46
CA THR A 222 16.24 -26.03 0.75
C THR A 222 17.21 -24.94 1.14
N VAL A 223 18.36 -25.30 1.68
CA VAL A 223 19.36 -24.40 2.29
C VAL A 223 20.61 -24.37 1.43
N PRO A 224 20.94 -23.22 0.81
CA PRO A 224 22.21 -23.05 0.08
C PRO A 224 23.42 -23.06 1.01
N PRO A 225 24.64 -23.21 0.48
CA PRO A 225 25.86 -22.91 1.23
C PRO A 225 25.82 -21.50 1.84
N PHE A 226 26.34 -21.33 3.05
CA PHE A 226 26.22 -20.08 3.81
C PHE A 226 26.69 -18.82 3.04
N PRO A 227 27.81 -18.85 2.24
CA PRO A 227 28.19 -17.69 1.40
C PRO A 227 27.11 -17.33 0.35
N GLU A 228 26.43 -18.33 -0.21
CA GLU A 228 25.37 -18.07 -1.20
C GLU A 228 24.11 -17.51 -0.52
N GLN A 229 23.77 -17.94 0.70
CA GLN A 229 22.69 -17.33 1.47
C GLN A 229 22.93 -15.83 1.66
N HIS A 230 24.16 -15.41 1.97
CA HIS A 230 24.54 -14.00 2.09
C HIS A 230 24.36 -13.24 0.77
N GLU A 231 24.80 -13.84 -0.35
CA GLU A 231 24.62 -13.21 -1.67
C GLU A 231 23.13 -13.09 -2.05
N ILE A 232 22.33 -14.12 -1.77
CA ILE A 232 20.87 -14.06 -1.95
C ILE A 232 20.27 -12.93 -1.12
N VAL A 233 20.59 -12.84 0.16
CA VAL A 233 20.09 -11.76 1.05
C VAL A 233 20.48 -10.39 0.49
N ARG A 234 21.74 -10.17 0.12
CA ARG A 234 22.23 -8.93 -0.45
C ARG A 234 21.43 -8.52 -1.71
N ARG A 235 21.20 -9.47 -2.63
CA ARG A 235 20.44 -9.21 -3.87
C ARG A 235 18.97 -8.90 -3.60
N VAL A 236 18.33 -9.65 -2.70
CA VAL A 236 16.93 -9.40 -2.30
C VAL A 236 16.80 -8.01 -1.68
N GLU A 237 17.69 -7.63 -0.76
CA GLU A 237 17.69 -6.30 -0.13
C GLU A 237 17.83 -5.17 -1.15
N GLN A 238 18.75 -5.32 -2.12
CA GLN A 238 18.92 -4.33 -3.19
C GLN A 238 17.66 -4.17 -4.05
N LEU A 239 17.05 -5.29 -4.47
CA LEU A 239 15.83 -5.29 -5.28
C LEU A 239 14.63 -4.74 -4.51
N PHE A 240 14.54 -5.02 -3.22
CA PHE A 240 13.49 -4.49 -2.36
C PHE A 240 13.67 -2.99 -2.10
N ALA A 241 14.89 -2.52 -1.86
CA ALA A 241 15.19 -1.08 -1.73
C ALA A 241 14.84 -0.31 -3.02
N TYR A 242 15.08 -0.90 -4.19
CA TYR A 242 14.66 -0.34 -5.46
C TYR A 242 13.12 -0.26 -5.55
N ALA A 243 12.41 -1.33 -5.19
CA ALA A 243 10.95 -1.34 -5.15
C ALA A 243 10.37 -0.31 -4.16
N ASP A 244 10.98 -0.16 -2.97
CA ASP A 244 10.58 0.83 -1.97
C ASP A 244 10.76 2.27 -2.50
N THR A 245 11.83 2.51 -3.27
CA THR A 245 12.08 3.80 -3.93
C THR A 245 11.00 4.13 -4.97
N ILE A 246 10.63 3.16 -5.82
CA ILE A 246 9.55 3.32 -6.80
C ILE A 246 8.23 3.60 -6.09
N GLU A 247 7.91 2.85 -5.03
CA GLU A 247 6.67 3.03 -4.26
C GLU A 247 6.56 4.45 -3.69
N LYS A 248 7.65 4.98 -3.13
CA LYS A 248 7.72 6.37 -2.65
C LYS A 248 7.51 7.38 -3.78
N GLN A 249 8.11 7.16 -4.95
CA GLN A 249 7.93 8.04 -6.12
C GLN A 249 6.48 8.03 -6.62
N VAL A 250 5.85 6.86 -6.66
CA VAL A 250 4.44 6.69 -7.05
C VAL A 250 3.50 7.42 -6.09
N ASN A 251 3.70 7.27 -4.78
CA ASN A 251 2.89 7.97 -3.78
C ASN A 251 3.01 9.50 -3.92
N ASN A 252 4.22 10.02 -4.16
CA ASN A 252 4.45 11.43 -4.42
C ASN A 252 3.79 11.90 -5.74
N ALA A 253 3.83 11.07 -6.79
CA ALA A 253 3.18 11.35 -8.05
C ALA A 253 1.65 11.38 -7.92
N LEU A 254 1.05 10.42 -7.21
CA LEU A 254 -0.39 10.38 -6.91
C LEU A 254 -0.84 11.62 -6.15
N ALA A 255 -0.09 12.06 -5.14
CA ALA A 255 -0.39 13.29 -4.42
C ALA A 255 -0.41 14.51 -5.35
N ARG A 256 0.56 14.62 -6.28
CA ARG A 256 0.59 15.71 -7.29
C ARG A 256 -0.58 15.62 -8.26
N VAL A 257 -0.89 14.42 -8.77
CA VAL A 257 -1.99 14.20 -9.72
C VAL A 257 -3.34 14.55 -9.08
N ASN A 258 -3.58 14.19 -7.82
CA ASN A 258 -4.79 14.55 -7.10
C ASN A 258 -4.96 16.08 -6.96
N ASN A 259 -3.88 16.84 -6.84
CA ASN A 259 -3.91 18.30 -6.78
C ASN A 259 -4.10 18.93 -8.16
N LEU A 260 -3.76 18.25 -9.26
CA LEU A 260 -3.91 18.78 -10.62
C LEU A 260 -5.36 19.06 -10.99
N THR A 261 -6.30 18.18 -10.63
CA THR A 261 -7.73 18.36 -10.88
C THR A 261 -8.22 19.70 -10.32
N GLN A 262 -7.92 20.00 -9.06
CA GLN A 262 -8.32 21.27 -8.44
C GLN A 262 -7.64 22.47 -9.10
N SER A 263 -6.38 22.34 -9.46
CA SER A 263 -5.64 23.41 -10.15
C SER A 263 -6.19 23.69 -11.54
N ILE A 264 -6.54 22.66 -12.31
CA ILE A 264 -7.14 22.78 -13.64
C ILE A 264 -8.50 23.46 -13.54
N LEU A 265 -9.37 23.04 -12.63
CA LEU A 265 -10.66 23.67 -12.38
C LEU A 265 -10.51 25.13 -11.96
N ALA A 266 -9.61 25.42 -11.04
CA ALA A 266 -9.35 26.80 -10.61
C ALA A 266 -8.88 27.69 -11.77
N LYS A 267 -8.01 27.20 -12.65
CA LYS A 267 -7.58 27.91 -13.87
C LYS A 267 -8.73 28.14 -14.85
N ALA A 268 -9.63 27.15 -14.99
CA ALA A 268 -10.81 27.29 -15.82
C ALA A 268 -11.70 28.43 -15.32
N PHE A 269 -12.03 28.46 -14.03
CA PHE A 269 -12.89 29.49 -13.43
C PHE A 269 -12.25 30.88 -13.40
N ARG A 270 -10.92 30.98 -13.38
CA ARG A 270 -10.20 32.26 -13.50
C ARG A 270 -9.98 32.69 -14.95
N GLY A 271 -10.45 31.93 -15.95
CA GLY A 271 -10.25 32.22 -17.37
C GLY A 271 -8.81 32.04 -17.87
N GLU A 272 -7.92 31.43 -17.07
CA GLU A 272 -6.52 31.20 -17.43
C GLU A 272 -6.34 30.13 -18.52
N LEU A 273 -7.22 29.13 -18.59
CA LEU A 273 -7.15 28.05 -19.58
C LEU A 273 -7.37 28.52 -21.02
N THR A 274 -8.10 29.62 -21.18
CA THR A 274 -8.51 30.15 -22.47
C THR A 274 -7.91 31.51 -22.78
N ALA A 275 -6.99 32.03 -21.98
CA ALA A 275 -6.37 33.33 -22.15
C ALA A 275 -5.76 33.55 -23.54
N GLN A 276 -5.01 32.58 -24.05
CA GLN A 276 -4.42 32.62 -25.39
C GLN A 276 -5.52 32.60 -26.48
N TRP A 277 -6.51 31.70 -26.35
CA TRP A 277 -7.60 31.59 -27.28
C TRP A 277 -8.41 32.91 -27.36
N ARG A 278 -8.67 33.59 -26.24
CA ARG A 278 -9.32 34.89 -26.22
C ARG A 278 -8.53 35.96 -26.97
N ALA A 279 -7.21 35.97 -26.86
CA ALA A 279 -6.36 36.90 -27.57
C ALA A 279 -6.38 36.68 -29.09
N GLU A 280 -6.52 35.43 -29.51
CA GLU A 280 -6.54 35.01 -30.92
C GLU A 280 -7.93 35.13 -31.57
N ASN A 281 -9.03 35.26 -30.80
CA ASN A 281 -10.42 35.26 -31.29
C ASN A 281 -11.27 36.40 -30.68
N PRO A 282 -10.84 37.65 -30.78
CA PRO A 282 -11.55 38.77 -30.14
C PRO A 282 -12.97 38.98 -30.69
N GLU A 283 -13.24 38.66 -31.95
CA GLU A 283 -14.55 38.77 -32.61
C GLU A 283 -15.59 37.79 -32.04
N LEU A 284 -15.15 36.63 -31.53
CA LEU A 284 -16.02 35.59 -30.97
C LEU A 284 -16.46 35.89 -29.52
N ILE A 285 -15.94 36.97 -28.93
CA ILE A 285 -16.20 37.35 -27.53
C ILE A 285 -16.64 38.78 -27.35
N SER A 286 -16.85 39.51 -28.46
CA SER A 286 -17.25 40.94 -28.48
C SER A 286 -18.64 41.15 -29.09
N GLY A 287 -19.19 42.35 -28.94
CA GLY A 287 -20.49 42.72 -29.48
C GLY A 287 -21.61 41.80 -28.98
N GLU A 288 -22.38 41.25 -29.92
CA GLU A 288 -23.49 40.32 -29.63
C GLU A 288 -23.02 38.98 -29.05
N ASN A 289 -21.76 38.62 -29.25
CA ASN A 289 -21.13 37.43 -28.71
C ASN A 289 -20.57 37.65 -27.29
N SER A 290 -20.64 38.82 -26.73
CA SER A 290 -20.07 39.14 -25.43
C SER A 290 -20.82 38.48 -24.27
N ALA A 291 -20.13 38.32 -23.13
CA ALA A 291 -20.74 37.85 -21.90
C ALA A 291 -21.89 38.73 -21.40
N ALA A 292 -21.81 40.06 -21.62
CA ALA A 292 -22.86 41.00 -21.28
C ALA A 292 -24.13 40.75 -22.13
N ALA A 293 -24.01 40.59 -23.46
CA ALA A 293 -25.13 40.24 -24.32
C ALA A 293 -25.77 38.90 -23.95
N LEU A 294 -24.96 37.89 -23.61
CA LEU A 294 -25.45 36.59 -23.12
C LEU A 294 -26.24 36.74 -21.82
N LEU A 295 -25.76 37.53 -20.87
CA LEU A 295 -26.43 37.75 -19.58
C LEU A 295 -27.79 38.46 -19.78
N GLU A 296 -27.87 39.43 -20.65
CA GLU A 296 -29.15 40.12 -20.99
C GLU A 296 -30.14 39.16 -21.65
N LYS A 297 -29.72 38.27 -22.56
CA LYS A 297 -30.56 37.19 -23.12
C LYS A 297 -31.12 36.27 -22.03
N ILE A 298 -30.28 35.82 -21.11
CA ILE A 298 -30.69 34.96 -19.99
C ILE A 298 -31.69 35.66 -19.08
N LYS A 299 -31.49 36.94 -18.76
CA LYS A 299 -32.44 37.75 -17.97
C LYS A 299 -33.79 37.91 -18.67
N ALA A 300 -33.80 38.20 -19.96
CA ALA A 300 -34.99 38.31 -20.76
C ALA A 300 -35.80 36.99 -20.82
N GLU A 301 -35.12 35.88 -21.06
CA GLU A 301 -35.75 34.55 -21.06
C GLU A 301 -36.35 34.18 -19.70
N ARG A 302 -35.66 34.47 -18.61
CA ARG A 302 -36.18 34.28 -17.25
C ARG A 302 -37.42 35.13 -16.96
N ALA A 303 -37.43 36.36 -17.37
CA ALA A 303 -38.59 37.25 -17.23
C ALA A 303 -39.79 36.73 -18.03
N ALA A 304 -39.59 36.29 -19.25
CA ALA A 304 -40.63 35.70 -20.10
C ALA A 304 -41.18 34.34 -19.53
N SER A 305 -40.33 33.50 -18.97
CA SER A 305 -40.73 32.21 -18.37
C SER A 305 -41.43 32.38 -17.00
N GLY A 306 -41.05 33.39 -16.21
CA GLY A 306 -41.67 33.73 -14.92
C GLY A 306 -43.12 34.22 -15.06
N GLY A 307 -43.40 34.95 -16.14
CA GLY A 307 -44.76 35.43 -16.49
C GLY A 307 -45.74 34.27 -16.80
N LYS A 308 -45.29 33.21 -17.43
CA LYS A 308 -46.10 32.01 -17.75
C LYS A 308 -46.52 31.18 -16.52
N LYS A 309 -45.73 31.18 -15.43
CA LYS A 309 -46.10 30.50 -14.17
C LYS A 309 -47.13 31.23 -13.33
N ALA A 310 -47.19 32.55 -13.42
CA ALA A 310 -48.18 33.36 -12.70
C ALA A 310 -49.58 33.31 -13.34
N SER A 311 -49.71 33.10 -14.65
CA SER A 311 -50.99 32.96 -15.34
C SER A 311 -51.66 31.60 -15.18
N ARG A 312 -50.94 30.52 -14.81
CA ARG A 312 -51.46 29.17 -14.57
C ARG A 312 -52.00 28.93 -13.15
N LYS A 313 -51.87 29.89 -12.23
CA LYS A 313 -52.38 29.82 -10.85
C LYS A 313 -53.66 30.59 -10.63
N LYS A 314 -54.31 31.11 -11.66
CA LYS A 314 -55.58 31.89 -11.59
C LYS A 314 -56.72 31.32 -12.46
N SER A 315 -56.69 30.04 -12.75
CA SER A 315 -57.85 29.35 -13.35
C SER A 315 -58.16 28.09 -12.58
#